data_1fd6809902e329b571d27703045b0daa
#
_entry.id   1fd6809902e329b571d27703045b0daa
#
_cell.length_a   1.000
_cell.length_b   1.000
_cell.length_c   1.000
_cell.angle_alpha   90.00
_cell.angle_beta   90.00
_cell.angle_gamma   90.00
#
_symmetry.space_group_name_H-M   'P 1'
#
loop_
_entity.id
_entity.type
_entity.pdbx_description
1 polymer ?
#
loop_
_entity_poly.entity_id
_entity_poly.type
_entity_poly.pdbx_seq_one_letter_code
_entity_poly.pdbx_strand_id
1 'polypeptide(L)'
;MTDDRPVVLITGAGSGLGLASSLFLAGRNFRVYGTVLTEAEERELRQEAARRGLSRDGQGAVTALRMNVTRRADIDRTVDTIIREAGRIDAVVHFAGMGLRGFLEDLSMQEIRQLYDVNVFGIMELTQAVLPHMRARRSGRIVITASAAGRMGEMSISGYSSGKFAVVGLGECLRQEGALFNVQVSVLEPGLIYTPHFGINRNRARRAQDPTSPYYFWFCQHEAIVDKLLAANKFTAEDIAGVVHKILTARHPRLHYMVGFKLKLMVTLRNIVPFEWFERIHEKIVVRMVAHPRHPATGLSGLDAGIGERAKSHHAAETLSKIHD
;
A
#
# COMPACT_ATOMS: atom_id res chain seq x y z
N MET A 1 22.90 22.95 15.46
CA MET A 1 21.43 23.04 15.64
C MET A 1 20.87 21.63 15.53
N THR A 2 20.15 21.16 16.52
CA THR A 2 19.46 19.87 16.43
C THR A 2 18.35 19.97 15.39
N ASP A 3 18.31 19.01 14.44
CA ASP A 3 17.25 18.94 13.43
C ASP A 3 15.94 18.55 14.13
N ASP A 4 15.04 19.52 14.27
CA ASP A 4 13.80 19.38 15.06
C ASP A 4 12.60 18.86 14.23
N ARG A 5 12.86 18.56 12.94
CA ARG A 5 11.83 18.02 12.04
C ARG A 5 11.33 16.67 12.51
N PRO A 6 10.03 16.40 12.39
CA PRO A 6 9.49 15.07 12.70
C PRO A 6 10.14 13.99 11.83
N VAL A 7 10.58 12.90 12.47
CA VAL A 7 11.27 11.77 11.84
C VAL A 7 10.27 10.71 11.46
N VAL A 8 10.18 10.38 10.16
CA VAL A 8 9.24 9.40 9.62
C VAL A 8 9.98 8.27 8.92
N LEU A 9 9.72 7.04 9.33
CA LEU A 9 10.16 5.82 8.65
C LEU A 9 9.05 5.36 7.69
N ILE A 10 9.37 5.21 6.41
CA ILE A 10 8.42 4.77 5.37
C ILE A 10 8.95 3.50 4.73
N THR A 11 8.20 2.40 4.79
CA THR A 11 8.57 1.17 4.09
C THR A 11 8.05 1.14 2.66
N GLY A 12 8.75 0.45 1.74
CA GLY A 12 8.36 0.36 0.34
C GLY A 12 8.46 1.70 -0.40
N ALA A 13 9.47 2.50 -0.06
CA ALA A 13 9.68 3.85 -0.61
C ALA A 13 10.26 3.86 -2.04
N GLY A 14 10.56 2.69 -2.63
CA GLY A 14 11.15 2.59 -3.97
C GLY A 14 10.16 2.86 -5.11
N SER A 15 8.85 2.80 -4.87
CA SER A 15 7.85 3.03 -5.92
C SER A 15 6.47 3.41 -5.35
N GLY A 16 5.55 3.80 -6.23
CA GLY A 16 4.14 3.95 -5.93
C GLY A 16 3.83 4.83 -4.70
N LEU A 17 3.02 4.31 -3.79
CA LEU A 17 2.54 5.06 -2.62
C LEU A 17 3.68 5.46 -1.67
N GLY A 18 4.66 4.58 -1.48
CA GLY A 18 5.80 4.84 -0.60
C GLY A 18 6.71 5.93 -1.14
N LEU A 19 7.04 5.89 -2.43
CA LEU A 19 7.84 6.92 -3.10
C LEU A 19 7.12 8.28 -3.04
N ALA A 20 5.87 8.34 -3.49
CA ALA A 20 5.09 9.58 -3.48
C ALA A 20 4.98 10.17 -2.06
N SER A 21 4.70 9.33 -1.06
CA SER A 21 4.60 9.79 0.33
C SER A 21 5.93 10.26 0.90
N SER A 22 7.04 9.62 0.55
CA SER A 22 8.38 10.03 0.98
C SER A 22 8.72 11.42 0.47
N LEU A 23 8.52 11.66 -0.81
CA LEU A 23 8.79 12.96 -1.43
C LEU A 23 7.82 14.05 -0.95
N PHE A 24 6.54 13.71 -0.83
CA PHE A 24 5.51 14.64 -0.37
C PHE A 24 5.75 15.13 1.06
N LEU A 25 6.11 14.22 1.97
CA LEU A 25 6.37 14.55 3.38
C LEU A 25 7.69 15.31 3.53
N ALA A 26 8.73 14.90 2.81
CA ALA A 26 10.01 15.62 2.83
C ALA A 26 9.85 17.08 2.38
N GLY A 27 9.05 17.34 1.32
CA GLY A 27 8.70 18.70 0.89
C GLY A 27 7.82 19.49 1.89
N ARG A 28 7.40 18.87 3.01
CA ARG A 28 6.59 19.48 4.08
C ARG A 28 7.27 19.43 5.45
N ASN A 29 8.57 19.59 5.43
CA ASN A 29 9.38 19.70 6.63
C ASN A 29 9.43 18.44 7.52
N PHE A 30 9.31 17.23 6.93
CA PHE A 30 9.62 15.99 7.62
C PHE A 30 11.01 15.49 7.24
N ARG A 31 11.70 14.87 8.20
CA ARG A 31 12.90 14.07 7.95
C ARG A 31 12.47 12.64 7.65
N VAL A 32 12.61 12.21 6.40
CA VAL A 32 12.08 10.93 5.92
C VAL A 32 13.21 9.92 5.74
N TYR A 33 13.05 8.75 6.36
CA TYR A 33 13.82 7.55 6.10
C TYR A 33 12.97 6.60 5.27
N GLY A 34 13.24 6.52 3.96
CA GLY A 34 12.54 5.66 3.04
C GLY A 34 13.27 4.32 2.89
N THR A 35 12.60 3.19 3.19
CA THR A 35 13.23 1.88 2.97
C THR A 35 12.82 1.25 1.67
N VAL A 36 13.79 0.60 1.02
CA VAL A 36 13.71 -0.02 -0.29
C VAL A 36 14.28 -1.43 -0.23
N LEU A 37 13.89 -2.29 -1.15
CA LEU A 37 14.36 -3.68 -1.18
C LEU A 37 15.66 -3.83 -1.98
N THR A 38 15.77 -3.13 -3.11
CA THR A 38 16.86 -3.29 -4.07
C THR A 38 17.72 -2.03 -4.18
N GLU A 39 18.93 -2.20 -4.70
CA GLU A 39 19.84 -1.10 -5.00
C GLU A 39 19.30 -0.19 -6.13
N ALA A 40 18.55 -0.77 -7.08
CA ALA A 40 17.90 0.00 -8.13
C ALA A 40 16.86 0.97 -7.56
N GLU A 41 16.00 0.48 -6.67
CA GLU A 41 15.01 1.31 -5.95
C GLU A 41 15.69 2.37 -5.07
N GLU A 42 16.83 2.05 -4.46
CA GLU A 42 17.61 3.02 -3.68
C GLU A 42 18.11 4.17 -4.55
N ARG A 43 18.66 3.83 -5.73
CA ARG A 43 19.10 4.85 -6.71
C ARG A 43 17.94 5.70 -7.18
N GLU A 44 16.79 5.09 -7.50
CA GLU A 44 15.61 5.80 -7.97
C GLU A 44 15.08 6.79 -6.91
N LEU A 45 14.91 6.34 -5.66
CA LEU A 45 14.47 7.21 -4.56
C LEU A 45 15.43 8.40 -4.35
N ARG A 46 16.75 8.15 -4.38
CA ARG A 46 17.77 9.21 -4.24
C ARG A 46 17.74 10.20 -5.40
N GLN A 47 17.61 9.72 -6.64
CA GLN A 47 17.54 10.57 -7.82
C GLN A 47 16.28 11.42 -7.83
N GLU A 48 15.13 10.85 -7.49
CA GLU A 48 13.87 11.58 -7.48
C GLU A 48 13.85 12.61 -6.34
N ALA A 49 14.41 12.29 -5.17
CA ALA A 49 14.60 13.25 -4.10
C ALA A 49 15.53 14.40 -4.52
N ALA A 50 16.63 14.10 -5.21
CA ALA A 50 17.57 15.12 -5.71
C ALA A 50 16.91 16.03 -6.75
N ARG A 51 16.14 15.48 -7.71
CA ARG A 51 15.40 16.27 -8.72
C ARG A 51 14.45 17.29 -8.09
N ARG A 52 13.90 16.97 -6.91
CA ARG A 52 12.97 17.84 -6.17
C ARG A 52 13.67 18.71 -5.12
N GLY A 53 15.01 18.73 -5.06
CA GLY A 53 15.77 19.49 -4.05
C GLY A 53 15.58 18.96 -2.62
N LEU A 54 15.20 17.68 -2.47
CA LEU A 54 14.90 17.03 -1.18
C LEU A 54 16.04 16.10 -0.73
N SER A 55 17.26 16.30 -1.23
CA SER A 55 18.43 15.54 -0.80
C SER A 55 18.89 15.93 0.60
N ARG A 56 19.76 15.12 1.20
CA ARG A 56 20.24 15.24 2.59
C ARG A 56 20.76 16.61 2.97
N ASP A 57 21.29 17.37 2.01
CA ASP A 57 21.91 18.68 2.22
C ASP A 57 20.93 19.87 2.07
N GLY A 58 19.62 19.60 1.80
CA GLY A 58 18.58 20.60 1.61
C GLY A 58 17.59 20.71 2.77
N GLN A 59 16.59 21.62 2.61
CA GLN A 59 15.53 21.82 3.62
C GLN A 59 14.62 20.61 3.85
N GLY A 60 14.54 19.68 2.90
CA GLY A 60 13.83 18.42 3.03
C GLY A 60 14.83 17.27 2.93
N ALA A 61 14.84 16.34 3.88
CA ALA A 61 15.77 15.23 3.84
C ALA A 61 15.04 13.91 3.59
N VAL A 62 15.32 13.28 2.44
CA VAL A 62 15.02 11.88 2.20
C VAL A 62 16.30 11.08 2.30
N THR A 63 16.35 10.13 3.24
CA THR A 63 17.44 9.17 3.38
C THR A 63 16.91 7.80 2.92
N ALA A 64 17.53 7.23 1.89
CA ALA A 64 17.19 5.88 1.42
C ALA A 64 18.01 4.85 2.20
N LEU A 65 17.34 3.82 2.72
CA LEU A 65 17.94 2.69 3.44
C LEU A 65 17.45 1.37 2.83
N ARG A 66 18.34 0.37 2.71
CA ARG A 66 17.93 -0.97 2.28
C ARG A 66 17.43 -1.78 3.45
N MET A 67 16.21 -2.33 3.32
CA MET A 67 15.57 -3.16 4.33
C MET A 67 14.60 -4.13 3.69
N ASN A 68 14.78 -5.41 3.94
CA ASN A 68 13.77 -6.43 3.68
C ASN A 68 12.91 -6.59 4.96
N VAL A 69 11.61 -6.27 4.85
CA VAL A 69 10.67 -6.36 5.98
C VAL A 69 10.44 -7.78 6.49
N THR A 70 10.89 -8.80 5.76
CA THR A 70 10.84 -10.22 6.19
C THR A 70 12.12 -10.69 6.87
N ARG A 71 13.06 -9.79 7.14
CA ARG A 71 14.33 -10.09 7.80
C ARG A 71 14.50 -9.24 9.05
N ARG A 72 14.35 -9.85 10.20
CA ARG A 72 14.49 -9.17 11.49
C ARG A 72 15.81 -8.37 11.61
N ALA A 73 16.92 -8.93 11.19
CA ALA A 73 18.22 -8.26 11.23
C ALA A 73 18.28 -6.97 10.37
N ASP A 74 17.54 -6.93 9.26
CA ASP A 74 17.46 -5.71 8.43
C ASP A 74 16.61 -4.64 9.13
N ILE A 75 15.53 -5.06 9.80
CA ILE A 75 14.65 -4.18 10.57
C ILE A 75 15.43 -3.56 11.73
N ASP A 76 16.09 -4.38 12.55
CA ASP A 76 16.86 -3.92 13.72
C ASP A 76 17.96 -2.95 13.28
N ARG A 77 18.76 -3.31 12.27
CA ARG A 77 19.79 -2.43 11.72
C ARG A 77 19.23 -1.08 11.24
N THR A 78 18.06 -1.08 10.62
CA THR A 78 17.41 0.14 10.12
C THR A 78 16.95 1.02 11.27
N VAL A 79 16.26 0.45 12.27
CA VAL A 79 15.80 1.16 13.45
C VAL A 79 16.99 1.75 14.21
N ASP A 80 18.04 0.97 14.48
CA ASP A 80 19.26 1.41 15.16
C ASP A 80 19.96 2.55 14.39
N THR A 81 19.98 2.48 13.07
CA THR A 81 20.55 3.54 12.24
C THR A 81 19.78 4.83 12.41
N ILE A 82 18.44 4.78 12.35
CA ILE A 82 17.61 5.99 12.50
C ILE A 82 17.76 6.56 13.93
N ILE A 83 17.74 5.72 14.95
CA ILE A 83 17.91 6.16 16.35
C ILE A 83 19.28 6.78 16.56
N ARG A 84 20.35 6.22 16.01
CA ARG A 84 21.70 6.78 16.10
C ARG A 84 21.82 8.13 15.36
N GLU A 85 21.18 8.29 14.20
CA GLU A 85 21.29 9.49 13.37
C GLU A 85 20.32 10.60 13.75
N ALA A 86 19.13 10.26 14.21
CA ALA A 86 18.04 11.19 14.47
C ALA A 86 17.57 11.22 15.94
N GLY A 87 18.02 10.27 16.76
CA GLY A 87 17.65 10.17 18.17
C GLY A 87 16.20 9.71 18.40
N ARG A 88 15.38 9.62 17.35
CA ARG A 88 13.94 9.34 17.48
C ARG A 88 13.31 8.80 16.18
N ILE A 89 12.16 8.14 16.33
CA ILE A 89 11.21 7.85 15.24
C ILE A 89 9.84 8.37 15.71
N ASP A 90 9.33 9.41 15.05
CA ASP A 90 8.03 10.02 15.41
C ASP A 90 6.87 9.32 14.73
N ALA A 91 7.11 8.77 13.53
CA ALA A 91 6.11 8.01 12.82
C ALA A 91 6.71 6.85 12.02
N VAL A 92 5.93 5.80 11.85
CA VAL A 92 6.18 4.74 10.87
C VAL A 92 4.98 4.61 9.93
N VAL A 93 5.24 4.48 8.61
CA VAL A 93 4.23 4.28 7.58
C VAL A 93 4.56 3.01 6.83
N HIS A 94 3.70 2.01 6.96
CA HIS A 94 3.88 0.70 6.36
C HIS A 94 3.29 0.64 4.95
N PHE A 95 4.10 0.90 3.91
CA PHE A 95 3.72 0.73 2.51
C PHE A 95 4.33 -0.50 1.85
N ALA A 96 5.38 -1.10 2.43
CA ALA A 96 5.90 -2.36 1.92
C ALA A 96 4.79 -3.39 1.86
N GLY A 97 4.63 -4.01 0.71
CA GLY A 97 3.57 -4.98 0.50
C GLY A 97 3.64 -5.56 -0.90
N MET A 98 3.00 -6.69 -1.07
CA MET A 98 2.85 -7.35 -2.36
C MET A 98 1.40 -7.77 -2.60
N GLY A 99 0.99 -7.79 -3.87
CA GLY A 99 -0.24 -8.41 -4.31
C GLY A 99 -0.04 -9.89 -4.60
N LEU A 100 -1.13 -10.64 -4.61
CA LEU A 100 -1.18 -11.99 -5.15
C LEU A 100 -2.58 -12.19 -5.70
N ARG A 101 -2.67 -12.52 -6.98
CA ARG A 101 -3.93 -12.67 -7.71
C ARG A 101 -4.04 -14.08 -8.27
N GLY A 102 -5.19 -14.69 -8.07
CA GLY A 102 -5.54 -16.04 -8.46
C GLY A 102 -6.70 -16.54 -7.60
N PHE A 103 -7.47 -17.49 -8.11
CA PHE A 103 -8.44 -18.22 -7.29
C PHE A 103 -7.71 -19.07 -6.26
N LEU A 104 -8.32 -19.35 -5.12
CA LEU A 104 -7.66 -20.01 -4.00
C LEU A 104 -7.01 -21.35 -4.40
N GLU A 105 -7.66 -22.11 -5.25
CA GLU A 105 -7.15 -23.41 -5.74
C GLU A 105 -5.90 -23.25 -6.62
N ASP A 106 -5.73 -22.10 -7.27
CA ASP A 106 -4.55 -21.76 -8.08
C ASP A 106 -3.41 -21.15 -7.27
N LEU A 107 -3.63 -20.81 -6.00
CA LEU A 107 -2.60 -20.25 -5.13
C LEU A 107 -1.81 -21.38 -4.45
N SER A 108 -0.50 -21.42 -4.62
CA SER A 108 0.34 -22.29 -3.80
C SER A 108 0.46 -21.75 -2.37
N MET A 109 0.56 -22.65 -1.40
CA MET A 109 0.80 -22.25 0.00
C MET A 109 2.12 -21.51 0.18
N GLN A 110 3.09 -21.72 -0.71
CA GLN A 110 4.36 -20.97 -0.71
C GLN A 110 4.11 -19.50 -1.06
N GLU A 111 3.34 -19.22 -2.11
CA GLU A 111 2.97 -17.86 -2.52
C GLU A 111 2.16 -17.15 -1.41
N ILE A 112 1.21 -17.87 -0.79
CA ILE A 112 0.41 -17.33 0.32
C ILE A 112 1.30 -17.00 1.52
N ARG A 113 2.21 -17.88 1.93
CA ARG A 113 3.15 -17.63 3.04
C ARG A 113 4.01 -16.41 2.74
N GLN A 114 4.60 -16.32 1.56
CA GLN A 114 5.41 -15.18 1.15
C GLN A 114 4.61 -13.86 1.21
N LEU A 115 3.35 -13.88 0.77
CA LEU A 115 2.45 -12.74 0.90
C LEU A 115 2.26 -12.33 2.37
N TYR A 116 2.02 -13.28 3.26
CA TYR A 116 1.81 -13.03 4.68
C TYR A 116 3.09 -12.56 5.36
N ASP A 117 4.24 -13.12 5.01
CA ASP A 117 5.54 -12.68 5.52
C ASP A 117 5.78 -11.19 5.28
N VAL A 118 5.44 -10.71 4.07
CA VAL A 118 5.58 -9.29 3.73
C VAL A 118 4.45 -8.45 4.30
N ASN A 119 3.18 -8.84 4.04
CA ASN A 119 2.01 -7.97 4.24
C ASN A 119 1.49 -7.97 5.68
N VAL A 120 1.82 -8.99 6.46
CA VAL A 120 1.31 -9.17 7.83
C VAL A 120 2.46 -9.21 8.82
N PHE A 121 3.33 -10.21 8.73
CA PHE A 121 4.40 -10.40 9.71
C PHE A 121 5.46 -9.30 9.65
N GLY A 122 5.84 -8.82 8.45
CA GLY A 122 6.76 -7.69 8.31
C GLY A 122 6.25 -6.40 8.96
N ILE A 123 4.93 -6.15 8.92
CA ILE A 123 4.31 -5.03 9.64
C ILE A 123 4.43 -5.24 11.16
N MET A 124 4.15 -6.45 11.65
CA MET A 124 4.23 -6.79 13.07
C MET A 124 5.67 -6.65 13.58
N GLU A 125 6.65 -7.22 12.87
CA GLU A 125 8.05 -7.20 13.27
C GLU A 125 8.63 -5.78 13.33
N LEU A 126 8.36 -4.96 12.31
CA LEU A 126 8.83 -3.57 12.31
C LEU A 126 8.12 -2.76 13.40
N THR A 127 6.82 -2.98 13.60
CA THR A 127 6.07 -2.33 14.68
C THR A 127 6.65 -2.68 16.04
N GLN A 128 6.97 -3.96 16.29
CA GLN A 128 7.64 -4.41 17.52
C GLN A 128 9.00 -3.74 17.73
N ALA A 129 9.76 -3.52 16.66
CA ALA A 129 11.07 -2.87 16.75
C ALA A 129 10.99 -1.36 17.08
N VAL A 130 9.96 -0.65 16.58
CA VAL A 130 9.84 0.80 16.81
C VAL A 130 9.06 1.15 18.10
N LEU A 131 8.14 0.30 18.53
CA LEU A 131 7.29 0.55 19.70
C LEU A 131 8.05 0.87 20.99
N PRO A 132 9.16 0.21 21.37
CA PRO A 132 9.93 0.55 22.57
C PRO A 132 10.39 2.00 22.59
N HIS A 133 10.85 2.52 21.45
CA HIS A 133 11.31 3.91 21.31
C HIS A 133 10.15 4.91 21.41
N MET A 134 9.01 4.62 20.80
CA MET A 134 7.80 5.45 20.88
C MET A 134 7.22 5.43 22.30
N ARG A 135 7.17 4.25 22.93
CA ARG A 135 6.68 4.06 24.29
C ARG A 135 7.52 4.85 25.31
N ALA A 136 8.86 4.77 25.23
CA ALA A 136 9.75 5.48 26.13
C ALA A 136 9.54 7.01 26.06
N ARG A 137 9.23 7.53 24.88
CA ARG A 137 8.95 8.96 24.66
C ARG A 137 7.50 9.33 24.90
N ARG A 138 6.60 8.36 25.13
CA ARG A 138 5.16 8.54 25.23
C ARG A 138 4.59 9.34 24.05
N SER A 139 5.12 9.10 22.87
CA SER A 139 4.74 9.80 21.64
C SER A 139 5.13 8.96 20.43
N GLY A 140 4.21 8.76 19.51
CA GLY A 140 4.46 8.05 18.25
C GLY A 140 3.21 7.94 17.38
N ARG A 141 3.41 7.70 16.08
CA ARG A 141 2.34 7.45 15.13
C ARG A 141 2.66 6.25 14.26
N ILE A 142 1.70 5.35 14.12
CA ILE A 142 1.82 4.16 13.27
C ILE A 142 0.71 4.21 12.23
N VAL A 143 1.08 4.19 10.95
CA VAL A 143 0.14 4.12 9.84
C VAL A 143 0.31 2.77 9.16
N ILE A 144 -0.73 1.93 9.25
CA ILE A 144 -0.76 0.61 8.62
C ILE A 144 -1.56 0.71 7.32
N THR A 145 -0.95 0.32 6.20
CA THR A 145 -1.66 0.30 4.92
C THR A 145 -2.38 -1.04 4.72
N ALA A 146 -3.67 -1.01 4.94
CA ALA A 146 -4.58 -2.09 4.56
C ALA A 146 -5.02 -1.94 3.08
N SER A 147 -6.30 -2.12 2.79
CA SER A 147 -6.92 -1.98 1.48
C SER A 147 -8.44 -2.02 1.63
N ALA A 148 -9.18 -1.62 0.60
CA ALA A 148 -10.59 -1.99 0.41
C ALA A 148 -10.82 -3.49 0.59
N ALA A 149 -9.88 -4.31 0.08
CA ALA A 149 -9.88 -5.76 0.22
C ALA A 149 -9.74 -6.27 1.66
N GLY A 150 -9.41 -5.42 2.63
CA GLY A 150 -9.45 -5.71 4.07
C GLY A 150 -10.81 -5.41 4.71
N ARG A 151 -11.78 -4.91 3.95
CA ARG A 151 -13.15 -4.65 4.39
C ARG A 151 -14.17 -5.53 3.70
N MET A 152 -13.85 -6.01 2.51
CA MET A 152 -14.69 -6.93 1.73
C MET A 152 -13.81 -7.94 1.02
N GLY A 153 -14.23 -9.21 1.06
CA GLY A 153 -13.60 -10.25 0.24
C GLY A 153 -13.95 -10.03 -1.23
N GLU A 154 -12.95 -10.23 -2.08
CA GLU A 154 -13.08 -10.12 -3.53
C GLU A 154 -12.61 -11.42 -4.18
N MET A 155 -13.26 -11.79 -5.28
CA MET A 155 -12.89 -12.93 -6.10
C MET A 155 -11.45 -12.79 -6.61
N SER A 156 -10.73 -13.88 -6.77
CA SER A 156 -9.36 -13.99 -7.29
C SER A 156 -8.25 -13.27 -6.50
N ILE A 157 -8.54 -12.82 -5.26
CA ILE A 157 -7.56 -12.23 -4.35
C ILE A 157 -7.73 -12.73 -2.90
N SER A 158 -8.20 -13.95 -2.71
CA SER A 158 -8.50 -14.51 -1.38
C SER A 158 -7.30 -14.47 -0.43
N GLY A 159 -6.10 -14.83 -0.89
CA GLY A 159 -4.87 -14.72 -0.09
C GLY A 159 -4.53 -13.28 0.28
N TYR A 160 -4.69 -12.35 -0.65
CA TYR A 160 -4.44 -10.93 -0.40
C TYR A 160 -5.50 -10.32 0.53
N SER A 161 -6.79 -10.58 0.27
CA SER A 161 -7.89 -10.09 1.11
C SER A 161 -7.74 -10.57 2.55
N SER A 162 -7.50 -11.85 2.78
CA SER A 162 -7.33 -12.40 4.13
C SER A 162 -6.17 -11.74 4.87
N GLY A 163 -5.03 -11.50 4.21
CA GLY A 163 -3.92 -10.73 4.80
C GLY A 163 -4.29 -9.28 5.11
N LYS A 164 -5.10 -8.62 4.26
CA LYS A 164 -5.54 -7.25 4.51
C LYS A 164 -6.60 -7.15 5.61
N PHE A 165 -7.45 -8.16 5.79
CA PHE A 165 -8.31 -8.28 6.98
C PHE A 165 -7.48 -8.46 8.26
N ALA A 166 -6.42 -9.29 8.22
CA ALA A 166 -5.54 -9.49 9.37
C ALA A 166 -4.89 -8.17 9.84
N VAL A 167 -4.42 -7.32 8.92
CA VAL A 167 -3.81 -6.04 9.30
C VAL A 167 -4.81 -4.98 9.72
N VAL A 168 -6.07 -5.06 9.29
CA VAL A 168 -7.13 -4.22 9.86
C VAL A 168 -7.34 -4.56 11.33
N GLY A 169 -7.53 -5.85 11.66
CA GLY A 169 -7.66 -6.31 13.06
C GLY A 169 -6.43 -5.97 13.90
N LEU A 170 -5.21 -6.16 13.35
CA LEU A 170 -3.98 -5.73 14.00
C LEU A 170 -4.01 -4.23 14.34
N GLY A 171 -4.43 -3.38 13.40
CA GLY A 171 -4.51 -1.94 13.61
C GLY A 171 -5.50 -1.55 14.71
N GLU A 172 -6.64 -2.24 14.78
CA GLU A 172 -7.65 -2.04 15.83
C GLU A 172 -7.11 -2.41 17.23
N CYS A 173 -6.41 -3.53 17.35
CA CYS A 173 -5.74 -3.93 18.60
C CYS A 173 -4.64 -2.96 19.00
N LEU A 174 -3.73 -2.64 18.07
CA LEU A 174 -2.60 -1.73 18.32
C LEU A 174 -3.08 -0.31 18.69
N ARG A 175 -4.24 0.13 18.21
CA ARG A 175 -4.83 1.41 18.61
C ARG A 175 -5.12 1.47 20.10
N GLN A 176 -5.63 0.37 20.67
CA GLN A 176 -5.94 0.27 22.09
C GLN A 176 -4.65 0.13 22.92
N GLU A 177 -3.75 -0.76 22.52
CA GLU A 177 -2.47 -0.98 23.18
C GLU A 177 -1.60 0.30 23.18
N GLY A 178 -1.50 0.97 22.03
CA GLY A 178 -0.73 2.20 21.85
C GLY A 178 -1.25 3.38 22.68
N ALA A 179 -2.56 3.44 22.91
CA ALA A 179 -3.18 4.50 23.71
C ALA A 179 -2.61 4.59 25.13
N LEU A 180 -2.21 3.46 25.74
CA LEU A 180 -1.57 3.41 27.05
C LEU A 180 -0.27 4.23 27.12
N PHE A 181 0.37 4.43 25.98
CA PHE A 181 1.66 5.12 25.86
C PHE A 181 1.60 6.36 24.96
N ASN A 182 0.41 6.86 24.64
CA ASN A 182 0.18 7.98 23.73
C ASN A 182 0.76 7.73 22.32
N VAL A 183 0.77 6.45 21.88
CA VAL A 183 1.10 6.06 20.51
C VAL A 183 -0.21 5.92 19.72
N GLN A 184 -0.33 6.69 18.64
CA GLN A 184 -1.55 6.75 17.84
C GLN A 184 -1.42 5.86 16.62
N VAL A 185 -2.39 4.98 16.40
CA VAL A 185 -2.41 4.06 15.26
C VAL A 185 -3.54 4.43 14.32
N SER A 186 -3.26 4.41 13.03
CA SER A 186 -4.25 4.62 11.96
C SER A 186 -4.10 3.54 10.89
N VAL A 187 -5.22 3.10 10.36
CA VAL A 187 -5.30 2.15 9.24
C VAL A 187 -5.72 2.93 8.00
N LEU A 188 -4.84 2.96 7.02
CA LEU A 188 -5.07 3.56 5.72
C LEU A 188 -5.63 2.48 4.78
N GLU A 189 -6.78 2.75 4.18
CA GLU A 189 -7.54 1.79 3.38
C GLU A 189 -7.78 2.35 1.97
N PRO A 190 -6.76 2.29 1.09
CA PRO A 190 -6.92 2.71 -0.29
C PRO A 190 -7.87 1.78 -1.04
N GLY A 191 -8.65 2.35 -1.98
CA GLY A 191 -9.28 1.60 -3.05
C GLY A 191 -8.27 1.20 -4.13
N LEU A 192 -8.77 0.88 -5.32
CA LEU A 192 -7.92 0.65 -6.48
C LEU A 192 -7.21 1.96 -6.86
N ILE A 193 -5.89 1.98 -6.80
CA ILE A 193 -5.06 3.11 -7.23
C ILE A 193 -4.06 2.59 -8.24
N TYR A 194 -3.92 3.32 -9.35
CA TYR A 194 -2.90 2.97 -10.33
C TYR A 194 -1.50 3.20 -9.73
N THR A 195 -0.77 2.13 -9.56
CA THR A 195 0.63 2.12 -9.13
C THR A 195 1.36 1.04 -9.94
N PRO A 196 2.69 1.04 -10.04
CA PRO A 196 3.43 -0.05 -10.68
C PRO A 196 3.03 -1.43 -10.15
N HIS A 197 2.72 -1.52 -8.87
CA HIS A 197 2.28 -2.75 -8.20
C HIS A 197 0.91 -3.28 -8.68
N PHE A 198 -0.06 -2.41 -8.98
CA PHE A 198 -1.37 -2.77 -9.53
C PHE A 198 -1.43 -2.68 -11.06
N GLY A 199 -0.41 -2.11 -11.70
CA GLY A 199 -0.27 -2.00 -13.15
C GLY A 199 0.69 -3.04 -13.71
N ILE A 200 1.87 -2.59 -14.12
CA ILE A 200 2.85 -3.39 -14.88
C ILE A 200 3.40 -4.57 -14.07
N ASN A 201 3.60 -4.40 -12.76
CA ASN A 201 4.18 -5.41 -11.86
C ASN A 201 3.11 -6.19 -11.07
N ARG A 202 1.93 -6.37 -11.66
CA ARG A 202 0.84 -7.12 -11.03
C ARG A 202 1.24 -8.57 -10.81
N ASN A 203 1.37 -8.98 -9.55
CA ASN A 203 1.75 -10.33 -9.19
C ASN A 203 0.55 -11.29 -9.31
N ARG A 204 0.62 -12.21 -10.25
CA ARG A 204 -0.36 -13.28 -10.50
C ARG A 204 0.25 -14.61 -10.08
N ALA A 205 -0.54 -15.45 -9.43
CA ALA A 205 -0.13 -16.79 -9.08
C ALA A 205 0.25 -17.57 -10.36
N ARG A 206 1.26 -18.43 -10.23
CA ARG A 206 1.77 -19.18 -11.38
C ARG A 206 0.67 -20.00 -12.06
N ARG A 207 -0.13 -20.74 -11.28
CA ARG A 207 -1.21 -21.59 -11.81
C ARG A 207 -2.38 -20.80 -12.38
N ALA A 208 -2.67 -19.60 -11.85
CA ALA A 208 -3.71 -18.73 -12.40
C ALA A 208 -3.42 -18.24 -13.83
N GLN A 209 -2.17 -18.35 -14.29
CA GLN A 209 -1.75 -18.01 -15.65
C GLN A 209 -1.73 -19.21 -16.59
N ASP A 210 -2.02 -20.42 -16.09
CA ASP A 210 -2.06 -21.65 -16.85
C ASP A 210 -3.46 -21.84 -17.50
N PRO A 211 -3.57 -21.89 -18.84
CA PRO A 211 -4.84 -22.11 -19.54
C PRO A 211 -5.53 -23.42 -19.16
N THR A 212 -4.82 -24.38 -18.56
CA THR A 212 -5.41 -25.64 -18.09
C THR A 212 -6.06 -25.53 -16.71
N SER A 213 -5.91 -24.40 -16.01
CA SER A 213 -6.63 -24.18 -14.77
C SER A 213 -8.14 -24.10 -15.03
N PRO A 214 -8.98 -24.77 -14.23
CA PRO A 214 -10.43 -24.68 -14.35
C PRO A 214 -10.94 -23.24 -14.12
N TYR A 215 -10.14 -22.38 -13.49
CA TYR A 215 -10.46 -20.99 -13.21
C TYR A 215 -9.92 -19.99 -14.23
N TYR A 216 -9.09 -20.41 -15.18
CA TYR A 216 -8.38 -19.51 -16.09
C TYR A 216 -9.30 -18.54 -16.83
N PHE A 217 -10.40 -19.04 -17.39
CA PHE A 217 -11.37 -18.19 -18.09
C PHE A 217 -11.90 -17.07 -17.18
N TRP A 218 -12.41 -17.42 -16.01
CA TRP A 218 -12.96 -16.43 -15.07
C TRP A 218 -11.89 -15.49 -14.51
N PHE A 219 -10.68 -15.99 -14.32
CA PHE A 219 -9.56 -15.16 -13.92
C PHE A 219 -9.26 -14.08 -14.95
N CYS A 220 -9.20 -14.41 -16.24
CA CYS A 220 -9.02 -13.44 -17.32
C CYS A 220 -10.17 -12.40 -17.35
N GLN A 221 -11.42 -12.84 -17.19
CA GLN A 221 -12.56 -11.91 -17.14
C GLN A 221 -12.45 -10.94 -15.95
N HIS A 222 -12.09 -11.46 -14.77
CA HIS A 222 -11.91 -10.62 -13.57
C HIS A 222 -10.77 -9.64 -13.72
N GLU A 223 -9.63 -10.04 -14.28
CA GLU A 223 -8.51 -9.15 -14.59
C GLU A 223 -8.94 -8.01 -15.52
N ALA A 224 -9.70 -8.30 -16.57
CA ALA A 224 -10.23 -7.28 -17.48
C ALA A 224 -11.18 -6.28 -16.79
N ILE A 225 -11.98 -6.74 -15.83
CA ILE A 225 -12.83 -5.86 -15.01
C ILE A 225 -11.97 -4.94 -14.14
N VAL A 226 -10.95 -5.50 -13.48
CA VAL A 226 -10.02 -4.71 -12.64
C VAL A 226 -9.30 -3.65 -13.47
N ASP A 227 -8.86 -3.97 -14.69
CA ASP A 227 -8.21 -2.99 -15.58
C ASP A 227 -9.15 -1.84 -15.96
N LYS A 228 -10.41 -2.13 -16.24
CA LYS A 228 -11.43 -1.09 -16.50
C LYS A 228 -11.65 -0.21 -15.27
N LEU A 229 -11.70 -0.81 -14.09
CA LEU A 229 -11.87 -0.07 -12.83
C LEU A 229 -10.65 0.80 -12.50
N LEU A 230 -9.42 0.29 -12.71
CA LEU A 230 -8.19 1.06 -12.56
C LEU A 230 -8.14 2.24 -13.53
N ALA A 231 -8.53 2.01 -14.80
CA ALA A 231 -8.55 3.07 -15.81
C ALA A 231 -9.57 4.18 -15.51
N ALA A 232 -10.67 3.84 -14.84
CA ALA A 232 -11.72 4.79 -14.45
C ALA A 232 -11.41 5.52 -13.14
N ASN A 233 -10.40 5.10 -12.40
CA ASN A 233 -10.05 5.71 -11.13
C ASN A 233 -9.17 6.95 -11.34
N LYS A 234 -9.49 8.01 -10.59
CA LYS A 234 -8.80 9.31 -10.66
C LYS A 234 -7.84 9.55 -9.49
N PHE A 235 -7.85 8.67 -8.47
CA PHE A 235 -6.96 8.84 -7.32
C PHE A 235 -5.52 8.49 -7.67
N THR A 236 -4.62 9.37 -7.27
CA THR A 236 -3.18 9.27 -7.50
C THR A 236 -2.43 8.82 -6.23
N ALA A 237 -1.15 8.51 -6.37
CA ALA A 237 -0.29 8.24 -5.22
C ALA A 237 -0.08 9.49 -4.36
N GLU A 238 -0.10 10.68 -4.96
CA GLU A 238 -0.02 11.97 -4.28
C GLU A 238 -1.25 12.24 -3.40
N ASP A 239 -2.45 11.86 -3.84
CA ASP A 239 -3.66 11.97 -3.01
C ASP A 239 -3.52 11.13 -1.72
N ILE A 240 -2.94 9.94 -1.84
CA ILE A 240 -2.64 9.09 -0.66
C ILE A 240 -1.58 9.74 0.23
N ALA A 241 -0.54 10.31 -0.35
CA ALA A 241 0.48 11.04 0.40
C ALA A 241 -0.13 12.22 1.18
N GLY A 242 -1.09 12.93 0.59
CA GLY A 242 -1.88 13.96 1.26
C GLY A 242 -2.68 13.43 2.45
N VAL A 243 -3.28 12.24 2.31
CA VAL A 243 -3.99 11.58 3.43
C VAL A 243 -3.01 11.19 4.53
N VAL A 244 -1.84 10.62 4.19
CA VAL A 244 -0.78 10.30 5.17
C VAL A 244 -0.34 11.54 5.93
N HIS A 245 -0.07 12.64 5.23
CA HIS A 245 0.28 13.91 5.86
C HIS A 245 -0.80 14.37 6.84
N LYS A 246 -2.09 14.30 6.44
CA LYS A 246 -3.23 14.61 7.32
C LYS A 246 -3.24 13.73 8.57
N ILE A 247 -2.96 12.42 8.44
CA ILE A 247 -2.86 11.51 9.59
C ILE A 247 -1.73 11.95 10.52
N LEU A 248 -0.57 12.25 9.95
CA LEU A 248 0.64 12.58 10.71
C LEU A 248 0.57 13.96 11.39
N THR A 249 -0.26 14.87 10.91
CA THR A 249 -0.40 16.24 11.46
C THR A 249 -1.66 16.43 12.31
N ALA A 250 -2.64 15.53 12.24
CA ALA A 250 -3.87 15.64 13.02
C ALA A 250 -3.58 15.52 14.53
N ARG A 251 -4.18 16.39 15.35
CA ARG A 251 -4.10 16.28 16.82
C ARG A 251 -4.64 14.94 17.34
N HIS A 252 -5.78 14.52 16.79
CA HIS A 252 -6.45 13.26 17.10
C HIS A 252 -6.78 12.51 15.80
N PRO A 253 -5.85 11.75 15.23
CA PRO A 253 -6.11 11.02 14.00
C PRO A 253 -7.16 9.93 14.23
N ARG A 254 -8.01 9.71 13.24
CA ARG A 254 -8.97 8.60 13.25
C ARG A 254 -8.24 7.27 13.14
N LEU A 255 -8.91 6.20 13.53
CA LEU A 255 -8.39 4.85 13.30
C LEU A 255 -8.43 4.50 11.81
N HIS A 256 -9.55 4.73 11.13
CA HIS A 256 -9.75 4.33 9.74
C HIS A 256 -9.78 5.50 8.77
N TYR A 257 -8.98 5.39 7.69
CA TYR A 257 -8.92 6.33 6.58
C TYR A 257 -9.18 5.61 5.26
N MET A 258 -10.46 5.43 4.93
CA MET A 258 -10.88 4.90 3.63
C MET A 258 -10.74 5.99 2.55
N VAL A 259 -10.04 5.67 1.46
CA VAL A 259 -9.85 6.57 0.33
C VAL A 259 -10.68 6.12 -0.85
N GLY A 260 -11.56 7.00 -1.31
CA GLY A 260 -12.50 6.76 -2.40
C GLY A 260 -13.95 6.78 -1.92
N PHE A 261 -14.77 7.64 -2.54
CA PHE A 261 -16.18 7.80 -2.16
C PHE A 261 -17.00 6.52 -2.37
N LYS A 262 -16.83 5.87 -3.53
CA LYS A 262 -17.55 4.62 -3.86
C LYS A 262 -17.24 3.51 -2.86
N LEU A 263 -15.97 3.34 -2.48
CA LEU A 263 -15.56 2.38 -1.47
C LEU A 263 -16.20 2.68 -0.12
N LYS A 264 -16.12 3.95 0.31
CA LYS A 264 -16.70 4.37 1.58
C LYS A 264 -18.20 4.11 1.63
N LEU A 265 -18.92 4.43 0.55
CA LEU A 265 -20.35 4.16 0.43
C LEU A 265 -20.65 2.66 0.52
N MET A 266 -19.90 1.83 -0.20
CA MET A 266 -20.10 0.38 -0.24
C MET A 266 -19.84 -0.28 1.13
N VAL A 267 -18.76 0.10 1.81
CA VAL A 267 -18.48 -0.38 3.18
C VAL A 267 -19.53 0.12 4.17
N THR A 268 -20.03 1.36 4.01
CA THR A 268 -21.11 1.89 4.86
C THR A 268 -22.41 1.11 4.63
N LEU A 269 -22.79 0.84 3.38
CA LEU A 269 -23.96 0.02 3.05
C LEU A 269 -23.86 -1.39 3.63
N ARG A 270 -22.69 -2.02 3.52
CA ARG A 270 -22.40 -3.33 4.12
C ARG A 270 -22.63 -3.36 5.64
N ASN A 271 -22.32 -2.26 6.32
CA ASN A 271 -22.48 -2.17 7.78
C ASN A 271 -23.91 -1.84 8.22
N ILE A 272 -24.76 -1.32 7.34
CA ILE A 272 -26.16 -0.90 7.67
C ILE A 272 -27.15 -1.97 7.20
N VAL A 273 -26.93 -2.57 6.04
CA VAL A 273 -27.80 -3.63 5.49
C VAL A 273 -27.54 -4.94 6.25
N PRO A 274 -28.56 -5.76 6.54
CA PRO A 274 -28.34 -7.08 7.09
C PRO A 274 -27.27 -7.85 6.29
N PHE A 275 -26.26 -8.34 6.99
CA PHE A 275 -25.04 -8.90 6.40
C PHE A 275 -25.32 -9.93 5.30
N GLU A 276 -26.22 -10.89 5.58
CA GLU A 276 -26.63 -11.95 4.65
C GLU A 276 -27.24 -11.42 3.34
N TRP A 277 -27.98 -10.32 3.41
CA TRP A 277 -28.61 -9.73 2.24
C TRP A 277 -27.57 -9.01 1.37
N PHE A 278 -26.66 -8.29 2.01
CA PHE A 278 -25.57 -7.62 1.30
C PHE A 278 -24.69 -8.66 0.59
N GLU A 279 -24.26 -9.70 1.28
CA GLU A 279 -23.38 -10.73 0.70
C GLU A 279 -24.07 -11.48 -0.46
N ARG A 280 -25.35 -11.86 -0.34
CA ARG A 280 -26.08 -12.50 -1.44
C ARG A 280 -26.23 -11.61 -2.68
N ILE A 281 -26.44 -10.32 -2.48
CA ILE A 281 -26.53 -9.37 -3.60
C ILE A 281 -25.16 -9.16 -4.23
N HIS A 282 -24.15 -8.95 -3.41
CA HIS A 282 -22.76 -8.76 -3.85
C HIS A 282 -22.25 -9.98 -4.64
N GLU A 283 -22.41 -11.17 -4.09
CA GLU A 283 -22.06 -12.43 -4.76
C GLU A 283 -22.72 -12.52 -6.16
N LYS A 284 -24.03 -12.32 -6.25
CA LYS A 284 -24.76 -12.38 -7.52
C LYS A 284 -24.23 -11.37 -8.54
N ILE A 285 -23.90 -10.15 -8.09
CA ILE A 285 -23.34 -9.11 -8.97
C ILE A 285 -21.97 -9.53 -9.48
N VAL A 286 -21.05 -9.94 -8.59
CA VAL A 286 -19.69 -10.32 -8.95
C VAL A 286 -19.67 -11.53 -9.87
N VAL A 287 -20.41 -12.60 -9.50
CA VAL A 287 -20.49 -13.82 -10.32
C VAL A 287 -21.07 -13.50 -11.70
N ARG A 288 -22.15 -12.71 -11.78
CA ARG A 288 -22.75 -12.32 -13.06
C ARG A 288 -21.79 -11.51 -13.94
N MET A 289 -21.03 -10.59 -13.35
CA MET A 289 -20.05 -9.78 -14.09
C MET A 289 -18.94 -10.64 -14.71
N VAL A 290 -18.50 -11.67 -14.00
CA VAL A 290 -17.40 -12.54 -14.43
C VAL A 290 -17.91 -13.68 -15.32
N ALA A 291 -19.06 -14.29 -15.02
CA ALA A 291 -19.62 -15.42 -15.78
C ALA A 291 -20.26 -14.99 -17.11
N HIS A 292 -20.78 -13.75 -17.19
CA HIS A 292 -21.47 -13.25 -18.38
C HIS A 292 -20.92 -11.87 -18.80
N PRO A 293 -19.64 -11.77 -19.16
CA PRO A 293 -19.04 -10.50 -19.53
C PRO A 293 -19.63 -9.99 -20.87
N ARG A 294 -19.92 -8.68 -20.95
CA ARG A 294 -20.40 -8.05 -22.19
C ARG A 294 -19.36 -8.13 -23.32
N HIS A 295 -18.09 -8.10 -22.95
CA HIS A 295 -16.93 -8.20 -23.86
C HIS A 295 -15.93 -9.17 -23.21
N PRO A 296 -15.97 -10.46 -23.57
CA PRO A 296 -15.09 -11.46 -22.96
C PRO A 296 -13.61 -11.19 -23.32
N ALA A 297 -12.75 -11.35 -22.34
CA ALA A 297 -11.30 -11.33 -22.54
C ALA A 297 -10.87 -12.65 -23.19
N THR A 298 -10.01 -12.58 -24.19
CA THR A 298 -9.51 -13.74 -24.94
C THR A 298 -8.27 -14.37 -24.30
N GLY A 299 -7.73 -13.77 -23.24
CA GLY A 299 -6.55 -14.24 -22.50
C GLY A 299 -5.82 -13.11 -21.79
N LEU A 300 -4.76 -13.45 -21.06
CA LEU A 300 -3.97 -12.46 -20.29
C LEU A 300 -3.07 -11.60 -21.18
N SER A 301 -2.60 -12.12 -22.30
CA SER A 301 -1.67 -11.43 -23.21
C SER A 301 -2.22 -10.12 -23.79
N GLY A 302 -3.54 -10.05 -24.02
CA GLY A 302 -4.20 -8.83 -24.50
C GLY A 302 -4.38 -7.75 -23.42
N LEU A 303 -4.32 -8.13 -22.15
CA LEU A 303 -4.50 -7.20 -21.01
C LEU A 303 -3.19 -6.44 -20.72
N ASP A 304 -2.06 -7.10 -20.81
CA ASP A 304 -0.75 -6.50 -20.50
C ASP A 304 -0.31 -5.46 -21.54
N ALA A 305 -0.71 -5.62 -22.82
CA ALA A 305 -0.41 -4.66 -23.88
C ALA A 305 -1.09 -3.30 -23.67
N GLY A 306 -2.34 -3.28 -23.25
CA GLY A 306 -3.10 -2.06 -22.98
C GLY A 306 -2.60 -1.26 -21.76
N ILE A 307 -1.95 -1.92 -20.81
CA ILE A 307 -1.37 -1.30 -19.62
C ILE A 307 -0.06 -0.59 -19.98
N GLY A 308 0.77 -1.19 -20.83
CA GLY A 308 2.05 -0.63 -21.28
C GLY A 308 1.90 0.70 -22.05
N GLU A 309 0.88 0.81 -22.91
CA GLU A 309 0.59 2.05 -23.64
C GLU A 309 0.10 3.18 -22.72
N ARG A 310 -0.70 2.84 -21.70
CA ARG A 310 -1.23 3.84 -20.75
C ARG A 310 -0.19 4.32 -19.74
N ALA A 311 0.76 3.48 -19.34
CA ALA A 311 1.88 3.90 -18.51
C ALA A 311 2.73 4.98 -19.21
N LYS A 312 2.91 4.86 -20.53
CA LYS A 312 3.59 5.88 -21.36
C LYS A 312 2.79 7.17 -21.47
N SER A 313 1.46 7.09 -21.60
CA SER A 313 0.60 8.28 -21.69
C SER A 313 0.45 9.04 -20.38
N HIS A 314 0.45 8.35 -19.23
CA HIS A 314 0.45 9.02 -17.92
C HIS A 314 1.78 9.72 -17.65
N HIS A 315 2.90 9.08 -18.00
CA HIS A 315 4.23 9.71 -17.86
C HIS A 315 4.41 10.92 -18.79
N ALA A 316 3.85 10.85 -20.02
CA ALA A 316 3.86 11.97 -20.97
C ALA A 316 2.94 13.12 -20.53
N ALA A 317 1.76 12.83 -19.94
CA ALA A 317 0.84 13.86 -19.44
C ALA A 317 1.40 14.58 -18.20
N GLU A 318 2.09 13.88 -17.29
CA GLU A 318 2.81 14.49 -16.17
C GLU A 318 3.98 15.37 -16.65
N THR A 319 4.65 14.99 -17.73
CA THR A 319 5.76 15.78 -18.31
C THR A 319 5.25 17.04 -19.01
N LEU A 320 4.10 17.00 -19.68
CA LEU A 320 3.50 18.15 -20.37
C LEU A 320 2.84 19.15 -19.41
N SER A 321 2.26 18.70 -18.29
CA SER A 321 1.71 19.59 -17.26
C SER A 321 2.78 20.41 -16.53
N LYS A 322 4.04 19.98 -16.56
CA LYS A 322 5.20 20.66 -15.93
C LYS A 322 5.92 21.65 -16.85
N ILE A 323 5.46 21.83 -18.09
CA ILE A 323 6.04 22.78 -19.08
C ILE A 323 5.21 24.08 -19.18
N HIS A 324 4.03 24.13 -18.53
CA HIS A 324 3.10 25.29 -18.62
C HIS A 324 2.77 25.95 -17.26
N ASP A 325 3.54 25.69 -16.21
CA ASP A 325 3.65 26.45 -14.98
C ASP A 325 5.14 26.83 -14.78
#